data_bd74e2384475443b076739b169b72180
#
_entry.id   bd74e2384475443b076739b169b72180
#
_cell.length_a   1.000
_cell.length_b   1.000
_cell.length_c   1.000
_cell.angle_alpha   90.00
_cell.angle_beta   90.00
_cell.angle_gamma   90.00
#
_symmetry.space_group_name_H-M   'P 1'
#
loop_
_entity.id
_entity.type
_entity.pdbx_description
1 polymer ?
#
loop_
_entity_poly.entity_id
_entity_poly.type
_entity_poly.pdbx_seq_one_letter_code
_entity_poly.pdbx_strand_id
1 'polypeptide(L)'
;RATDYIQQQIDFAKRLDEKGFLYKSDGDGMYFDTSLLKDYGKLARLDIAGLEAGARVSVEGKRNITDFAVWKFSPKDAKRDMEWDSPWGIGFPGWHLECSTIAREILGDSIDIHAGGIDHIPVHHTNEIAQSESLTGKQFSQIWLHNNHIKVDGRKMSKSLGNIITLEDIISREFSPMAFKLAILSKHYQTEGNFTWEILEAA
;
A
#
# COMPACT_ATOMS: atom_id res chain seq x y z
N ARG A 1 2.83 9.21 12.63
CA ARG A 1 2.23 7.85 12.65
C ARG A 1 0.88 7.92 11.94
N ALA A 2 0.42 6.82 11.32
CA ALA A 2 -0.90 6.78 10.67
C ALA A 2 -2.03 7.08 11.68
N THR A 3 -1.85 6.65 12.92
CA THR A 3 -2.79 6.91 14.02
C THR A 3 -2.90 8.39 14.43
N ASP A 4 -1.96 9.22 14.07
CA ASP A 4 -2.00 10.66 14.35
C ASP A 4 -2.91 11.42 13.35
N TYR A 5 -3.33 10.74 12.28
CA TYR A 5 -4.12 11.29 11.16
C TYR A 5 -5.50 10.65 11.01
N ILE A 6 -6.05 10.02 12.03
CA ILE A 6 -7.34 9.31 11.93
C ILE A 6 -8.48 10.23 11.52
N GLN A 7 -8.56 11.43 12.10
CA GLN A 7 -9.62 12.37 11.75
C GLN A 7 -9.52 12.80 10.29
N GLN A 8 -8.31 13.08 9.80
CA GLN A 8 -8.06 13.44 8.40
C GLN A 8 -8.42 12.30 7.44
N GLN A 9 -8.16 11.04 7.84
CA GLN A 9 -8.55 9.86 7.06
C GLN A 9 -10.08 9.73 7.00
N ILE A 10 -10.78 9.96 8.09
CA ILE A 10 -12.24 9.97 8.12
C ILE A 10 -12.77 11.09 7.22
N ASP A 11 -12.21 12.30 7.32
CA ASP A 11 -12.64 13.44 6.52
C ASP A 11 -12.35 13.23 5.01
N PHE A 12 -11.23 12.59 4.67
CA PHE A 12 -10.88 12.21 3.31
C PHE A 12 -11.91 11.21 2.75
N ALA A 13 -12.19 10.14 3.50
CA ALA A 13 -13.18 9.13 3.12
C ALA A 13 -14.59 9.71 3.00
N LYS A 14 -14.99 10.59 3.94
CA LYS A 14 -16.28 11.29 3.89
C LYS A 14 -16.45 12.11 2.62
N ARG A 15 -15.41 12.84 2.19
CA ARG A 15 -15.44 13.61 0.94
C ARG A 15 -15.52 12.72 -0.30
N LEU A 16 -14.91 11.52 -0.28
CA LEU A 16 -15.09 10.53 -1.36
C LEU A 16 -16.53 9.99 -1.39
N ASP A 17 -17.12 9.76 -0.22
CA ASP A 17 -18.51 9.32 -0.07
C ASP A 17 -19.49 10.39 -0.60
N GLU A 18 -19.31 11.64 -0.19
CA GLU A 18 -20.10 12.80 -0.66
C GLU A 18 -20.01 13.00 -2.20
N LYS A 19 -18.89 12.63 -2.80
CA LYS A 19 -18.70 12.63 -4.26
C LYS A 19 -19.27 11.39 -4.98
N GLY A 20 -19.78 10.41 -4.21
CA GLY A 20 -20.40 9.20 -4.74
C GLY A 20 -19.41 8.11 -5.17
N PHE A 21 -18.14 8.18 -4.77
CA PHE A 21 -17.16 7.14 -5.07
C PHE A 21 -17.21 5.94 -4.13
N LEU A 22 -17.91 6.06 -2.99
CA LEU A 22 -18.00 4.98 -2.02
C LEU A 22 -19.38 4.34 -2.01
N TYR A 23 -19.42 3.09 -1.60
CA TYR A 23 -20.65 2.40 -1.25
C TYR A 23 -20.44 1.57 0.02
N LYS A 24 -21.53 1.33 0.73
CA LYS A 24 -21.53 0.47 1.90
C LYS A 24 -21.69 -0.98 1.48
N SER A 25 -20.75 -1.83 1.91
CA SER A 25 -20.86 -3.29 1.84
C SER A 25 -21.50 -3.81 3.12
N ASP A 26 -22.47 -4.75 3.01
CA ASP A 26 -23.21 -5.25 4.14
C ASP A 26 -22.31 -5.90 5.19
N GLY A 27 -22.22 -5.23 6.35
CA GLY A 27 -21.50 -5.71 7.53
C GLY A 27 -19.96 -5.61 7.47
N ASP A 28 -19.35 -5.21 6.35
CA ASP A 28 -17.90 -5.24 6.18
C ASP A 28 -17.23 -3.84 6.18
N GLY A 29 -17.83 -2.85 5.52
CA GLY A 29 -17.23 -1.51 5.47
C GLY A 29 -17.75 -0.61 4.35
N MET A 30 -17.02 0.50 4.15
CA MET A 30 -17.16 1.42 3.03
C MET A 30 -16.11 1.06 1.98
N TYR A 31 -16.57 0.83 0.76
CA TYR A 31 -15.74 0.41 -0.38
C TYR A 31 -15.71 1.45 -1.47
N PHE A 32 -14.57 1.59 -2.12
CA PHE A 32 -14.43 2.39 -3.32
C PHE A 32 -14.92 1.61 -4.53
N ASP A 33 -15.82 2.22 -5.31
CA ASP A 33 -16.35 1.67 -6.56
C ASP A 33 -15.40 2.01 -7.72
N THR A 34 -14.56 1.07 -8.07
CA THR A 34 -13.54 1.26 -9.12
C THR A 34 -14.12 1.35 -10.52
N SER A 35 -15.37 0.90 -10.74
CA SER A 35 -16.06 0.98 -12.04
C SER A 35 -16.35 2.42 -12.47
N LEU A 36 -16.33 3.36 -11.53
CA LEU A 36 -16.51 4.78 -11.80
C LEU A 36 -15.29 5.44 -12.46
N LEU A 37 -14.14 4.77 -12.45
CA LEU A 37 -12.89 5.27 -13.02
C LEU A 37 -12.54 4.55 -14.32
N LYS A 38 -12.64 5.28 -15.45
CA LYS A 38 -12.32 4.72 -16.78
C LYS A 38 -10.87 4.28 -16.93
N ASP A 39 -9.95 4.89 -16.20
CA ASP A 39 -8.50 4.65 -16.24
C ASP A 39 -7.97 3.97 -14.98
N TYR A 40 -8.85 3.31 -14.19
CA TYR A 40 -8.40 2.52 -13.05
C TYR A 40 -7.37 1.49 -13.47
N GLY A 41 -6.28 1.41 -12.72
CA GLY A 41 -5.18 0.49 -13.05
C GLY A 41 -4.18 1.03 -14.09
N LYS A 42 -4.27 2.30 -14.50
CA LYS A 42 -3.38 2.92 -15.51
C LYS A 42 -1.88 2.75 -15.19
N LEU A 43 -1.49 2.90 -13.93
CA LEU A 43 -0.10 2.73 -13.49
C LEU A 43 0.40 1.30 -13.68
N ALA A 44 -0.44 0.33 -13.33
CA ALA A 44 -0.11 -1.09 -13.38
C ALA A 44 -0.36 -1.72 -14.77
N ARG A 45 -0.99 -0.99 -15.69
CA ARG A 45 -1.47 -1.52 -16.98
C ARG A 45 -2.32 -2.78 -16.78
N LEU A 46 -3.23 -2.73 -15.79
CA LEU A 46 -4.06 -3.88 -15.41
C LEU A 46 -4.98 -4.28 -16.56
N ASP A 47 -4.97 -5.57 -16.89
CA ASP A 47 -6.04 -6.21 -17.64
C ASP A 47 -7.17 -6.59 -16.66
N ILE A 48 -8.11 -5.68 -16.46
CA ILE A 48 -9.22 -5.88 -15.50
C ILE A 48 -10.12 -7.02 -15.94
N ALA A 49 -10.28 -7.23 -17.26
CA ALA A 49 -11.14 -8.29 -17.80
C ALA A 49 -10.55 -9.69 -17.55
N GLY A 50 -9.22 -9.80 -17.44
CA GLY A 50 -8.51 -11.05 -17.17
C GLY A 50 -8.29 -11.35 -15.69
N LEU A 51 -8.75 -10.49 -14.75
CA LEU A 51 -8.55 -10.74 -13.33
C LEU A 51 -9.43 -11.87 -12.82
N GLU A 52 -8.80 -12.84 -12.12
CA GLU A 52 -9.51 -13.93 -11.44
C GLU A 52 -10.09 -13.47 -10.10
N ALA A 53 -11.38 -13.73 -9.89
CA ALA A 53 -12.06 -13.41 -8.65
C ALA A 53 -11.47 -14.20 -7.47
N GLY A 54 -11.16 -13.51 -6.35
CA GLY A 54 -10.73 -14.15 -5.11
C GLY A 54 -9.25 -14.46 -4.99
N ALA A 55 -8.41 -14.11 -5.97
CA ALA A 55 -6.97 -14.43 -5.96
C ALA A 55 -6.18 -13.84 -4.76
N ARG A 56 -6.66 -12.76 -4.13
CA ARG A 56 -6.00 -12.13 -2.97
C ARG A 56 -6.93 -11.78 -1.81
N VAL A 57 -8.19 -11.46 -2.08
CA VAL A 57 -9.18 -11.04 -1.08
C VAL A 57 -10.53 -11.60 -1.47
N SER A 58 -11.34 -12.01 -0.49
CA SER A 58 -12.73 -12.43 -0.73
C SER A 58 -13.48 -11.37 -1.54
N VAL A 59 -14.25 -11.82 -2.51
CA VAL A 59 -15.15 -10.96 -3.33
C VAL A 59 -16.49 -10.73 -2.64
N GLU A 60 -16.72 -11.41 -1.52
CA GLU A 60 -17.98 -11.32 -0.79
C GLU A 60 -18.22 -9.87 -0.35
N GLY A 61 -19.38 -9.32 -0.73
CA GLY A 61 -19.76 -7.94 -0.43
C GLY A 61 -19.19 -6.87 -1.38
N LYS A 62 -18.35 -7.22 -2.37
CA LYS A 62 -17.86 -6.29 -3.39
C LYS A 62 -18.77 -6.26 -4.61
N ARG A 63 -18.90 -5.08 -5.24
CA ARG A 63 -19.59 -4.92 -6.53
C ARG A 63 -18.72 -5.35 -7.70
N ASN A 64 -17.42 -4.97 -7.63
CA ASN A 64 -16.42 -5.31 -8.64
C ASN A 64 -15.21 -5.97 -7.98
N ILE A 65 -14.51 -6.83 -8.72
CA ILE A 65 -13.34 -7.56 -8.21
C ILE A 65 -12.22 -6.63 -7.72
N THR A 66 -12.08 -5.46 -8.36
CA THR A 66 -11.07 -4.46 -8.06
C THR A 66 -11.44 -3.51 -6.93
N ASP A 67 -12.70 -3.51 -6.47
CA ASP A 67 -13.12 -2.64 -5.38
C ASP A 67 -12.34 -2.92 -4.10
N PHE A 68 -12.07 -1.88 -3.33
CA PHE A 68 -11.25 -1.98 -2.14
C PHE A 68 -11.84 -1.20 -0.97
N ALA A 69 -11.56 -1.68 0.24
CA ALA A 69 -12.05 -1.05 1.45
C ALA A 69 -11.35 0.28 1.70
N VAL A 70 -12.13 1.31 1.97
CA VAL A 70 -11.67 2.63 2.43
C VAL A 70 -11.81 2.75 3.94
N TRP A 71 -12.92 2.22 4.49
CA TRP A 71 -13.14 2.11 5.92
C TRP A 71 -13.73 0.74 6.23
N LYS A 72 -13.05 -0.05 7.06
CA LYS A 72 -13.51 -1.38 7.48
C LYS A 72 -14.24 -1.28 8.80
N PHE A 73 -15.36 -1.96 8.94
CA PHE A 73 -16.07 -2.04 10.22
C PHE A 73 -15.38 -3.00 11.17
N SER A 74 -15.35 -2.66 12.45
CA SER A 74 -14.91 -3.57 13.51
C SER A 74 -15.89 -4.73 13.67
N PRO A 75 -15.41 -5.94 14.00
CA PRO A 75 -16.29 -7.05 14.36
C PRO A 75 -17.19 -6.68 15.54
N LYS A 76 -18.45 -7.11 15.51
CA LYS A 76 -19.42 -6.83 16.58
C LYS A 76 -19.15 -7.62 17.85
N ASP A 77 -18.48 -8.73 17.73
CA ASP A 77 -18.21 -9.73 18.78
C ASP A 77 -16.79 -9.65 19.35
N ALA A 78 -15.96 -8.75 18.83
CA ALA A 78 -14.59 -8.57 19.29
C ALA A 78 -14.20 -7.09 19.25
N LYS A 79 -13.50 -6.61 20.29
CA LYS A 79 -12.90 -5.29 20.32
C LYS A 79 -11.50 -5.35 19.71
N ARG A 80 -11.19 -4.37 18.86
CA ARG A 80 -9.84 -4.18 18.32
C ARG A 80 -9.06 -3.16 19.15
N ASP A 81 -7.74 -3.28 19.20
CA ASP A 81 -6.89 -2.28 19.84
C ASP A 81 -6.87 -0.95 19.07
N MET A 82 -7.02 -1.03 17.74
CA MET A 82 -7.05 0.13 16.83
C MET A 82 -8.38 0.16 16.11
N GLU A 83 -9.32 0.91 16.66
CA GLU A 83 -10.62 1.19 16.07
C GLU A 83 -11.10 2.56 16.54
N TRP A 84 -11.85 3.24 15.69
CA TRP A 84 -12.33 4.61 15.93
C TRP A 84 -13.77 4.78 15.45
N ASP A 85 -14.46 5.72 16.06
CA ASP A 85 -15.78 6.14 15.61
C ASP A 85 -15.70 6.85 14.26
N SER A 86 -16.65 6.55 13.38
CA SER A 86 -16.79 7.20 12.09
C SER A 86 -18.28 7.44 11.76
N PRO A 87 -18.60 8.26 10.74
CA PRO A 87 -19.98 8.47 10.31
C PRO A 87 -20.71 7.18 9.87
N TRP A 88 -19.97 6.14 9.51
CA TRP A 88 -20.52 4.86 9.04
C TRP A 88 -20.57 3.79 10.14
N GLY A 89 -19.89 4.00 11.25
CA GLY A 89 -19.77 3.10 12.38
C GLY A 89 -18.34 2.93 12.88
N ILE A 90 -18.18 2.21 14.00
CA ILE A 90 -16.87 1.90 14.57
C ILE A 90 -16.07 1.03 13.60
N GLY A 91 -14.81 1.40 13.40
CA GLY A 91 -13.95 0.70 12.45
C GLY A 91 -12.55 1.28 12.35
N PHE A 92 -11.90 1.00 11.24
CA PHE A 92 -10.52 1.40 10.98
C PHE A 92 -10.29 1.69 9.50
N PRO A 93 -9.30 2.55 9.17
CA PRO A 93 -9.01 2.90 7.78
C PRO A 93 -8.53 1.69 6.97
N GLY A 94 -8.89 1.67 5.69
CA GLY A 94 -8.27 0.79 4.73
C GLY A 94 -6.81 1.16 4.49
N TRP A 95 -5.96 0.19 4.21
CA TRP A 95 -4.52 0.34 4.05
C TRP A 95 -4.09 1.47 3.10
N HIS A 96 -4.84 1.71 2.03
CA HIS A 96 -4.50 2.72 1.02
C HIS A 96 -4.85 4.15 1.47
N LEU A 97 -5.89 4.29 2.30
CA LEU A 97 -6.36 5.56 2.80
C LEU A 97 -5.33 6.27 3.68
N GLU A 98 -4.59 5.49 4.47
CA GLU A 98 -3.55 6.02 5.34
C GLU A 98 -2.51 6.81 4.54
N CYS A 99 -1.93 6.20 3.51
CA CYS A 99 -0.89 6.83 2.69
C CYS A 99 -1.43 7.99 1.85
N SER A 100 -2.59 7.83 1.21
CA SER A 100 -3.23 8.91 0.44
C SER A 100 -3.49 10.14 1.30
N THR A 101 -3.99 9.94 2.53
CA THR A 101 -4.29 11.04 3.45
C THR A 101 -3.02 11.72 3.94
N ILE A 102 -2.05 10.95 4.44
CA ILE A 102 -0.82 11.50 5.02
C ILE A 102 -0.02 12.26 3.96
N ALA A 103 0.12 11.69 2.76
CA ALA A 103 0.80 12.35 1.66
C ALA A 103 0.15 13.70 1.34
N ARG A 104 -1.18 13.73 1.24
CA ARG A 104 -1.94 14.95 0.96
C ARG A 104 -1.82 15.99 2.08
N GLU A 105 -1.92 15.60 3.34
CA GLU A 105 -1.84 16.53 4.49
C GLU A 105 -0.46 17.18 4.63
N ILE A 106 0.60 16.46 4.27
CA ILE A 106 1.99 16.95 4.43
C ILE A 106 2.53 17.60 3.15
N LEU A 107 2.22 17.05 1.98
CA LEU A 107 2.83 17.40 0.71
C LEU A 107 1.87 18.09 -0.26
N GLY A 108 0.57 18.10 0.04
CA GLY A 108 -0.46 18.71 -0.80
C GLY A 108 -1.14 17.72 -1.76
N ASP A 109 -2.03 18.27 -2.61
CA ASP A 109 -2.90 17.48 -3.49
C ASP A 109 -2.14 16.75 -4.62
N SER A 110 -0.95 17.20 -4.98
CA SER A 110 -0.08 16.62 -6.00
C SER A 110 1.34 16.64 -5.49
N ILE A 111 2.02 15.51 -5.57
CA ILE A 111 3.39 15.32 -5.06
C ILE A 111 4.36 15.11 -6.22
N ASP A 112 5.63 15.46 -6.03
CA ASP A 112 6.63 15.34 -7.09
C ASP A 112 7.03 13.89 -7.30
N ILE A 113 7.36 13.16 -6.23
CA ILE A 113 7.87 11.79 -6.28
C ILE A 113 7.14 10.92 -5.27
N HIS A 114 6.62 9.77 -5.73
CA HIS A 114 6.08 8.72 -4.88
C HIS A 114 6.87 7.43 -5.10
N ALA A 115 7.37 6.84 -4.03
CA ALA A 115 8.25 5.67 -4.11
C ALA A 115 7.67 4.47 -3.36
N GLY A 116 8.00 3.27 -3.83
CA GLY A 116 7.65 2.01 -3.15
C GLY A 116 8.25 0.79 -3.83
N GLY A 117 7.89 -0.39 -3.36
CA GLY A 117 8.24 -1.65 -4.03
C GLY A 117 7.39 -1.91 -5.27
N ILE A 118 7.89 -2.73 -6.18
CA ILE A 118 7.15 -3.13 -7.40
C ILE A 118 5.82 -3.82 -7.08
N ASP A 119 5.71 -4.45 -5.92
CA ASP A 119 4.50 -5.10 -5.43
C ASP A 119 3.37 -4.12 -5.08
N HIS A 120 3.69 -2.84 -4.86
CA HIS A 120 2.70 -1.80 -4.64
C HIS A 120 1.99 -1.35 -5.92
N ILE A 121 2.62 -1.50 -7.09
CA ILE A 121 2.09 -1.02 -8.37
C ILE A 121 0.67 -1.53 -8.64
N PRO A 122 0.39 -2.85 -8.58
CA PRO A 122 -0.90 -3.37 -9.04
C PRO A 122 -2.06 -3.11 -8.07
N VAL A 123 -1.78 -2.81 -6.81
CA VAL A 123 -2.82 -2.66 -5.78
C VAL A 123 -2.66 -1.37 -5.00
N HIS A 124 -1.60 -1.21 -4.19
CA HIS A 124 -1.50 -0.11 -3.23
C HIS A 124 -1.46 1.25 -3.93
N HIS A 125 -0.49 1.47 -4.81
CA HIS A 125 -0.35 2.75 -5.53
C HIS A 125 -1.49 2.99 -6.52
N THR A 126 -2.01 1.94 -7.16
CA THR A 126 -3.21 2.05 -8.01
C THR A 126 -4.41 2.56 -7.22
N ASN A 127 -4.60 2.08 -5.98
CA ASN A 127 -5.69 2.50 -5.12
C ASN A 127 -5.46 3.91 -4.52
N GLU A 128 -4.21 4.28 -4.24
CA GLU A 128 -3.88 5.66 -3.83
C GLU A 128 -4.19 6.66 -4.94
N ILE A 129 -3.86 6.33 -6.20
CA ILE A 129 -4.25 7.13 -7.38
C ILE A 129 -5.76 7.28 -7.44
N ALA A 130 -6.50 6.17 -7.34
CA ALA A 130 -7.96 6.18 -7.38
C ALA A 130 -8.55 7.09 -6.31
N GLN A 131 -8.09 7.00 -5.07
CA GLN A 131 -8.56 7.83 -3.96
C GLN A 131 -8.19 9.31 -4.15
N SER A 132 -6.92 9.59 -4.39
CA SER A 132 -6.40 10.96 -4.41
C SER A 132 -6.89 11.74 -5.62
N GLU A 133 -6.87 11.15 -6.82
CA GLU A 133 -7.31 11.82 -8.04
C GLU A 133 -8.84 11.99 -8.07
N SER A 134 -9.62 11.05 -7.54
CA SER A 134 -11.06 11.21 -7.39
C SER A 134 -11.44 12.33 -6.43
N LEU A 135 -10.67 12.48 -5.34
CA LEU A 135 -10.89 13.53 -4.37
C LEU A 135 -10.54 14.91 -4.92
N THR A 136 -9.40 15.04 -5.56
CA THR A 136 -8.78 16.34 -5.89
C THR A 136 -9.00 16.77 -7.33
N GLY A 137 -9.23 15.84 -8.26
CA GLY A 137 -9.26 16.08 -9.70
C GLY A 137 -7.88 16.39 -10.29
N LYS A 138 -6.79 16.19 -9.52
CA LYS A 138 -5.40 16.45 -9.93
C LYS A 138 -4.63 15.15 -10.00
N GLN A 139 -3.58 15.11 -10.82
CA GLN A 139 -2.62 14.00 -10.82
C GLN A 139 -1.96 13.87 -9.45
N PHE A 140 -1.99 12.68 -8.86
CA PHE A 140 -1.51 12.46 -7.50
C PHE A 140 0.01 12.57 -7.40
N SER A 141 0.75 11.89 -8.27
CA SER A 141 2.22 11.99 -8.29
C SER A 141 2.76 12.18 -9.70
N GLN A 142 3.78 13.05 -9.83
CA GLN A 142 4.42 13.34 -11.11
C GLN A 142 5.36 12.20 -11.52
N ILE A 143 6.12 11.67 -10.56
CA ILE A 143 7.12 10.61 -10.79
C ILE A 143 6.84 9.45 -9.84
N TRP A 144 6.77 8.25 -10.41
CA TRP A 144 6.66 7.00 -9.67
C TRP A 144 7.99 6.27 -9.70
N LEU A 145 8.55 5.97 -8.53
CA LEU A 145 9.81 5.24 -8.38
C LEU A 145 9.54 3.90 -7.70
N HIS A 146 9.81 2.79 -8.41
CA HIS A 146 9.60 1.46 -7.86
C HIS A 146 10.88 0.65 -7.83
N ASN A 147 11.29 0.23 -6.64
CA ASN A 147 12.42 -0.67 -6.47
C ASN A 147 11.97 -2.13 -6.49
N ASN A 148 12.85 -2.98 -6.99
CA ASN A 148 12.64 -4.41 -6.98
C ASN A 148 12.98 -5.03 -5.61
N HIS A 149 12.58 -6.28 -5.41
CA HIS A 149 12.85 -7.04 -4.19
C HIS A 149 14.33 -7.41 -4.04
N ILE A 150 14.71 -7.69 -2.79
CA ILE A 150 15.99 -8.29 -2.45
C ILE A 150 15.72 -9.71 -1.97
N LYS A 151 16.34 -10.67 -2.62
CA LYS A 151 16.40 -12.07 -2.20
C LYS A 151 17.55 -12.30 -1.21
N VAL A 152 17.49 -13.38 -0.48
CA VAL A 152 18.59 -13.89 0.35
C VAL A 152 18.96 -15.25 -0.19
N ASP A 153 20.22 -15.42 -0.61
CA ASP A 153 20.73 -16.66 -1.23
C ASP A 153 19.83 -17.17 -2.37
N GLY A 154 19.39 -16.25 -3.24
CA GLY A 154 18.52 -16.53 -4.37
C GLY A 154 17.07 -16.88 -4.02
N ARG A 155 16.68 -16.83 -2.75
CA ARG A 155 15.32 -17.17 -2.27
C ARG A 155 14.60 -15.95 -1.72
N LYS A 156 13.28 -15.97 -1.79
CA LYS A 156 12.44 -14.95 -1.14
C LYS A 156 12.74 -14.92 0.36
N MET A 157 12.97 -13.71 0.91
CA MET A 157 13.07 -13.53 2.35
C MET A 157 11.71 -13.75 3.02
N SER A 158 11.63 -14.67 3.97
CA SER A 158 10.39 -14.92 4.70
C SER A 158 10.63 -15.56 6.07
N LYS A 159 9.70 -15.33 7.01
CA LYS A 159 9.75 -15.96 8.34
C LYS A 159 9.68 -17.48 8.26
N SER A 160 8.84 -18.00 7.35
CA SER A 160 8.65 -19.46 7.18
C SER A 160 9.90 -20.18 6.65
N LEU A 161 10.77 -19.47 5.92
CA LEU A 161 12.04 -20.01 5.43
C LEU A 161 13.20 -19.78 6.40
N GLY A 162 12.99 -19.03 7.48
CA GLY A 162 14.02 -18.74 8.47
C GLY A 162 15.23 -17.95 7.93
N ASN A 163 15.05 -17.28 6.77
CA ASN A 163 16.13 -16.58 6.07
C ASN A 163 16.01 -15.04 6.14
N ILE A 164 15.35 -14.55 7.20
CA ILE A 164 15.30 -13.11 7.46
C ILE A 164 16.66 -12.67 7.96
N ILE A 165 17.22 -11.64 7.36
CA ILE A 165 18.45 -10.98 7.81
C ILE A 165 18.05 -9.62 8.38
N THR A 166 18.37 -9.40 9.64
CA THR A 166 18.16 -8.13 10.33
C THR A 166 19.44 -7.29 10.34
N LEU A 167 19.34 -6.03 10.71
CA LEU A 167 20.52 -5.18 10.88
C LEU A 167 21.39 -5.66 12.03
N GLU A 168 20.78 -6.21 13.08
CA GLU A 168 21.48 -6.83 14.21
C GLU A 168 22.32 -8.04 13.77
N ASP A 169 21.81 -8.85 12.82
CA ASP A 169 22.58 -9.98 12.26
C ASP A 169 23.83 -9.50 11.53
N ILE A 170 23.74 -8.39 10.81
CA ILE A 170 24.87 -7.76 10.11
C ILE A 170 25.91 -7.27 11.10
N ILE A 171 25.46 -6.53 12.13
CA ILE A 171 26.35 -5.97 13.17
C ILE A 171 27.00 -7.07 14.01
N SER A 172 26.25 -8.11 14.36
CA SER A 172 26.78 -9.24 15.18
C SER A 172 27.85 -10.06 14.47
N ARG A 173 27.91 -9.97 13.13
CA ARG A 173 28.97 -10.54 12.29
C ARG A 173 30.11 -9.54 11.99
N GLU A 174 30.16 -8.44 12.73
CA GLU A 174 31.20 -7.42 12.64
C GLU A 174 31.20 -6.63 11.30
N PHE A 175 30.11 -6.71 10.51
CA PHE A 175 29.97 -5.90 9.32
C PHE A 175 29.44 -4.50 9.65
N SER A 176 29.92 -3.50 8.92
CA SER A 176 29.42 -2.14 9.01
C SER A 176 28.02 -2.04 8.37
N PRO A 177 27.06 -1.35 9.00
CA PRO A 177 25.80 -0.98 8.34
C PRO A 177 26.01 -0.18 7.04
N MET A 178 27.13 0.53 6.91
CA MET A 178 27.49 1.27 5.70
C MET A 178 27.89 0.35 4.56
N ALA A 179 28.55 -0.80 4.84
CA ALA A 179 28.82 -1.83 3.83
C ALA A 179 27.49 -2.38 3.26
N PHE A 180 26.52 -2.67 4.14
CA PHE A 180 25.18 -3.08 3.70
C PHE A 180 24.53 -2.02 2.80
N LYS A 181 24.57 -0.75 3.20
CA LYS A 181 24.05 0.35 2.37
C LYS A 181 24.76 0.42 1.01
N LEU A 182 26.07 0.27 0.97
CA LEU A 182 26.84 0.27 -0.28
C LEU A 182 26.47 -0.90 -1.17
N ALA A 183 26.37 -2.12 -0.63
CA ALA A 183 25.95 -3.31 -1.34
C ALA A 183 24.56 -3.13 -2.03
N ILE A 184 23.59 -2.54 -1.31
CA ILE A 184 22.26 -2.23 -1.85
C ILE A 184 22.36 -1.18 -2.97
N LEU A 185 23.08 -0.08 -2.76
CA LEU A 185 23.19 1.03 -3.71
C LEU A 185 24.05 0.71 -4.94
N SER A 186 24.86 -0.34 -4.89
CA SER A 186 25.68 -0.79 -6.03
C SER A 186 24.87 -1.42 -7.17
N LYS A 187 23.60 -1.68 -6.95
CA LYS A 187 22.69 -2.23 -7.95
C LYS A 187 21.70 -1.21 -8.47
N HIS A 188 21.30 -1.38 -9.73
CA HIS A 188 20.17 -0.62 -10.26
C HIS A 188 18.89 -1.02 -9.50
N TYR A 189 18.14 -0.03 -9.02
CA TYR A 189 16.98 -0.23 -8.14
C TYR A 189 15.86 -1.07 -8.75
N GLN A 190 15.73 -1.11 -10.08
CA GLN A 190 14.75 -1.94 -10.79
C GLN A 190 15.19 -3.39 -10.98
N THR A 191 16.46 -3.71 -10.73
CA THR A 191 16.97 -5.08 -10.82
C THR A 191 16.73 -5.81 -9.51
N GLU A 192 16.24 -7.05 -9.59
CA GLU A 192 16.07 -7.89 -8.41
C GLU A 192 17.43 -8.09 -7.71
N GLY A 193 17.49 -7.70 -6.44
CA GLY A 193 18.67 -7.85 -5.61
C GLY A 193 18.84 -9.27 -5.11
N ASN A 194 20.07 -9.66 -4.80
CA ASN A 194 20.37 -10.86 -4.03
C ASN A 194 21.37 -10.50 -2.95
N PHE A 195 20.97 -10.70 -1.70
CA PHE A 195 21.87 -10.56 -0.57
C PHE A 195 22.56 -11.89 -0.33
N THR A 196 23.89 -11.84 -0.25
CA THR A 196 24.72 -12.90 0.30
C THR A 196 25.80 -12.28 1.19
N TRP A 197 26.39 -13.07 2.07
CA TRP A 197 27.45 -12.58 2.96
C TRP A 197 28.70 -12.19 2.19
N GLU A 198 29.02 -12.90 1.09
CA GLU A 198 30.16 -12.60 0.22
C GLU A 198 29.98 -11.24 -0.49
N ILE A 199 28.75 -10.88 -0.90
CA ILE A 199 28.47 -9.57 -1.48
C ILE A 199 28.68 -8.47 -0.43
N LEU A 200 28.32 -8.73 0.82
CA LEU A 200 28.53 -7.78 1.90
C LEU A 200 30.01 -7.64 2.26
N GLU A 201 30.76 -8.74 2.23
CA GLU A 201 32.23 -8.75 2.47
C GLU A 201 32.99 -7.96 1.38
N ALA A 202 32.49 -8.00 0.13
CA ALA A 202 33.08 -7.27 -0.99
C ALA A 202 32.75 -5.76 -0.99
N ALA A 203 31.78 -5.31 -0.22
CA ALA A 203 31.32 -3.93 -0.16
C ALA A 203 32.06 -3.12 0.93
#